data_b6d2f6bc930c3631dfac365ee2322e1b
#
_entry.id   b6d2f6bc930c3631dfac365ee2322e1b
#
_cell.length_a   1.000
_cell.length_b   1.000
_cell.length_c   1.000
_cell.angle_alpha   90.00
_cell.angle_beta   90.00
_cell.angle_gamma   90.00
#
_symmetry.space_group_name_H-M   'P 1'
#
loop_
_entity.id
_entity.type
_entity.pdbx_description
1 polymer ?
#
loop_
_entity_poly.entity_id
_entity_poly.type
_entity_poly.pdbx_seq_one_letter_code
_entity_poly.pdbx_strand_id
1 'polypeptide(L)'
;VRFQTKLTGLDLSENRINSVFLNGERYNCGICVLAVGNGARDTYRMLLDQPLQIAPKPFSVGFRMEHLQEDINHAMYGDFADMLPAADYSFSKVFDKAKGCAAYTFCMCPGGYVINASSEPDGTVTNGMSYHARDGRNANAAMLASVSFDSPQKGLDFQCKLEQTAFRLGNGKAPASLLKDFLNDDTSKSFGHIKPTFLPGTEFCDFNTLFPKSVSDMLKTGLIEFGKRIYSDGQAVLTGVETRTSAPLRILRNPQTLESVGCAGLYPCGEGAGYSGGITSSTVDGIKVAEAILERNI
;
A
#
# COMPACT_ATOMS: atom_id res chain seq x y z
N VAL A 1 -20.60 -9.45 14.69
CA VAL A 1 -19.14 -9.56 14.52
C VAL A 1 -18.65 -10.76 15.31
N ARG A 2 -17.80 -11.59 14.70
CA ARG A 2 -17.10 -12.70 15.36
C ARG A 2 -15.61 -12.36 15.37
N PHE A 3 -15.03 -12.24 16.55
CA PHE A 3 -13.59 -12.06 16.73
C PHE A 3 -12.86 -13.41 16.69
N GLN A 4 -11.55 -13.39 16.46
CA GLN A 4 -10.71 -14.60 16.38
C GLN A 4 -11.26 -15.64 15.38
N THR A 5 -11.87 -15.15 14.30
CA THR A 5 -12.54 -15.99 13.29
C THR A 5 -11.90 -15.72 11.93
N LYS A 6 -11.16 -16.72 11.44
CA LYS A 6 -10.41 -16.65 10.18
C LYS A 6 -11.13 -17.44 9.10
N LEU A 7 -11.24 -16.87 7.89
CA LEU A 7 -11.65 -17.60 6.71
C LEU A 7 -10.52 -18.56 6.29
N THR A 8 -10.79 -19.86 6.33
CA THR A 8 -9.81 -20.92 6.03
C THR A 8 -10.10 -21.70 4.78
N GLY A 9 -11.27 -21.51 4.15
CA GLY A 9 -11.64 -22.17 2.90
C GLY A 9 -13.00 -21.75 2.38
N LEU A 10 -13.26 -22.10 1.12
CA LEU A 10 -14.54 -21.91 0.43
C LEU A 10 -14.97 -23.25 -0.19
N ASP A 11 -16.26 -23.55 -0.15
CA ASP A 11 -16.87 -24.62 -0.94
C ASP A 11 -17.56 -23.99 -2.16
N LEU A 12 -16.93 -24.17 -3.33
CA LEU A 12 -17.31 -23.57 -4.62
C LEU A 12 -17.81 -24.62 -5.62
N SER A 13 -18.50 -25.64 -5.16
CA SER A 13 -19.05 -26.67 -6.03
C SER A 13 -20.17 -26.12 -6.93
N GLU A 14 -20.31 -26.69 -8.13
CA GLU A 14 -21.32 -26.31 -9.13
C GLU A 14 -21.25 -24.81 -9.55
N ASN A 15 -20.05 -24.22 -9.57
CA ASN A 15 -19.82 -22.82 -9.90
C ASN A 15 -20.58 -21.82 -9.01
N ARG A 16 -20.80 -22.17 -7.75
CA ARG A 16 -21.43 -21.29 -6.77
C ARG A 16 -20.83 -21.47 -5.37
N ILE A 17 -20.99 -20.44 -4.55
CA ILE A 17 -20.64 -20.55 -3.12
C ILE A 17 -21.73 -21.35 -2.40
N ASN A 18 -21.35 -22.43 -1.69
CA ASN A 18 -22.24 -23.24 -0.88
C ASN A 18 -21.95 -23.10 0.60
N SER A 19 -20.69 -22.93 0.95
CA SER A 19 -20.29 -22.70 2.34
C SER A 19 -18.92 -22.03 2.43
N VAL A 20 -18.65 -21.45 3.59
CA VAL A 20 -17.34 -20.95 4.00
C VAL A 20 -16.82 -21.78 5.16
N PHE A 21 -15.50 -21.89 5.26
CA PHE A 21 -14.85 -22.51 6.41
C PHE A 21 -14.26 -21.43 7.29
N LEU A 22 -14.70 -21.36 8.53
CA LEU A 22 -14.23 -20.40 9.54
C LEU A 22 -13.50 -21.17 10.63
N ASN A 23 -12.21 -20.94 10.79
CA ASN A 23 -11.33 -21.72 11.69
C ASN A 23 -11.44 -23.25 11.45
N GLY A 24 -11.69 -23.68 10.20
CA GLY A 24 -11.88 -25.07 9.83
C GLY A 24 -13.33 -25.61 9.98
N GLU A 25 -14.23 -24.87 10.61
CA GLU A 25 -15.65 -25.23 10.73
C GLU A 25 -16.46 -24.76 9.53
N ARG A 26 -17.36 -25.59 9.02
CA ARG A 26 -18.20 -25.31 7.86
C ARG A 26 -19.45 -24.52 8.24
N TYR A 27 -19.69 -23.44 7.48
CA TYR A 27 -20.89 -22.58 7.58
C TYR A 27 -21.54 -22.47 6.21
N ASN A 28 -22.76 -22.97 6.07
CA ASN A 28 -23.51 -22.88 4.81
C ASN A 28 -23.90 -21.44 4.53
N CYS A 29 -23.71 -21.00 3.30
CA CYS A 29 -24.13 -19.69 2.83
C CYS A 29 -24.40 -19.70 1.32
N GLY A 30 -25.44 -19.01 0.87
CA GLY A 30 -25.71 -18.81 -0.55
C GLY A 30 -25.13 -17.52 -1.10
N ILE A 31 -24.69 -16.60 -0.22
CA ILE A 31 -24.06 -15.32 -0.56
C ILE A 31 -22.88 -15.10 0.37
N CYS A 32 -21.75 -14.71 -0.21
CA CYS A 32 -20.53 -14.35 0.51
C CYS A 32 -19.93 -13.07 -0.08
N VAL A 33 -19.79 -12.01 0.73
CA VAL A 33 -19.03 -10.81 0.36
C VAL A 33 -17.59 -11.00 0.85
N LEU A 34 -16.65 -11.07 -0.08
CA LEU A 34 -15.22 -11.28 0.20
C LEU A 34 -14.49 -9.94 0.28
N ALA A 35 -14.41 -9.35 1.47
CA ALA A 35 -13.87 -8.03 1.75
C ALA A 35 -12.68 -8.09 2.72
N VAL A 36 -11.67 -8.92 2.40
CA VAL A 36 -10.58 -9.31 3.30
C VAL A 36 -9.47 -8.27 3.50
N GLY A 37 -9.48 -7.17 2.73
CA GLY A 37 -8.42 -6.17 2.76
C GLY A 37 -7.10 -6.64 2.13
N ASN A 38 -6.13 -5.72 2.01
CA ASN A 38 -4.86 -5.99 1.31
C ASN A 38 -3.82 -6.74 2.17
N GLY A 39 -4.03 -6.84 3.48
CA GLY A 39 -3.12 -7.53 4.38
C GLY A 39 -3.29 -9.05 4.48
N ALA A 40 -4.37 -9.62 3.91
CA ALA A 40 -4.77 -11.01 4.08
C ALA A 40 -4.06 -11.96 3.10
N ARG A 41 -2.73 -12.04 3.15
CA ARG A 41 -1.94 -12.85 2.21
C ARG A 41 -2.17 -14.35 2.33
N ASP A 42 -2.42 -14.84 3.50
CA ASP A 42 -2.81 -16.23 3.74
C ASP A 42 -4.14 -16.57 3.06
N THR A 43 -5.10 -15.63 3.12
CA THR A 43 -6.35 -15.75 2.35
C THR A 43 -6.10 -15.71 0.84
N TYR A 44 -5.20 -14.84 0.36
CA TYR A 44 -4.84 -14.82 -1.07
C TYR A 44 -4.26 -16.15 -1.55
N ARG A 45 -3.35 -16.75 -0.77
CA ARG A 45 -2.79 -18.07 -1.10
C ARG A 45 -3.90 -19.12 -1.16
N MET A 46 -4.79 -19.16 -0.18
CA MET A 46 -5.96 -20.05 -0.16
C MET A 46 -6.87 -19.84 -1.38
N LEU A 47 -7.11 -18.57 -1.79
CA LEU A 47 -7.96 -18.25 -2.94
C LEU A 47 -7.31 -18.62 -4.28
N LEU A 48 -5.99 -18.55 -4.41
CA LEU A 48 -5.26 -18.97 -5.60
C LEU A 48 -5.34 -20.47 -5.86
N ASP A 49 -5.56 -21.26 -4.81
CA ASP A 49 -5.79 -22.71 -4.89
C ASP A 49 -7.26 -23.07 -5.21
N GLN A 50 -8.16 -22.09 -5.30
CA GLN A 50 -9.57 -22.28 -5.63
C GLN A 50 -9.83 -22.10 -7.13
N PRO A 51 -10.91 -22.67 -7.69
CA PRO A 51 -11.32 -22.51 -9.09
C PRO A 51 -11.90 -21.10 -9.36
N LEU A 52 -11.22 -20.05 -8.92
CA LEU A 52 -11.60 -18.66 -9.10
C LEU A 52 -10.79 -18.01 -10.22
N GLN A 53 -11.42 -17.13 -10.97
CA GLN A 53 -10.72 -16.32 -11.97
C GLN A 53 -10.03 -15.15 -11.28
N ILE A 54 -8.71 -15.27 -11.09
CA ILE A 54 -7.86 -14.25 -10.46
C ILE A 54 -6.79 -13.81 -11.45
N ALA A 55 -6.74 -12.51 -11.73
CA ALA A 55 -5.77 -11.90 -12.62
C ALA A 55 -4.68 -11.17 -11.83
N PRO A 56 -3.44 -11.08 -12.37
CA PRO A 56 -2.43 -10.19 -11.83
C PRO A 56 -2.88 -8.74 -11.99
N LYS A 57 -2.53 -7.89 -11.03
CA LYS A 57 -2.83 -6.46 -11.05
C LYS A 57 -1.54 -5.71 -10.77
N PRO A 58 -1.20 -4.67 -11.57
CA PRO A 58 -0.11 -3.75 -11.24
C PRO A 58 -0.32 -3.11 -9.88
N PHE A 59 0.77 -2.94 -9.15
CA PHE A 59 0.79 -2.25 -7.87
C PHE A 59 2.05 -1.37 -7.77
N SER A 60 2.28 -0.74 -6.64
CA SER A 60 3.46 0.11 -6.46
C SER A 60 4.15 -0.18 -5.15
N VAL A 61 5.45 0.04 -5.13
CA VAL A 61 6.31 -0.13 -3.96
C VAL A 61 7.25 1.05 -3.82
N GLY A 62 7.69 1.30 -2.60
CA GLY A 62 8.62 2.37 -2.30
C GLY A 62 8.83 2.54 -0.80
N PHE A 63 8.84 3.76 -0.34
CA PHE A 63 9.11 4.13 1.04
C PHE A 63 8.32 5.37 1.46
N ARG A 64 8.22 5.61 2.75
CA ARG A 64 7.75 6.89 3.30
C ARG A 64 8.90 7.90 3.30
N MET A 65 8.59 9.13 2.94
CA MET A 65 9.50 10.26 2.99
C MET A 65 8.94 11.30 3.95
N GLU A 66 9.75 11.68 4.95
CA GLU A 66 9.42 12.65 5.97
C GLU A 66 10.17 13.96 5.75
N HIS A 67 9.46 15.07 5.91
CA HIS A 67 9.97 16.43 5.93
C HIS A 67 9.30 17.22 7.05
N LEU A 68 9.77 18.44 7.33
CA LEU A 68 9.05 19.30 8.25
C LEU A 68 7.74 19.77 7.60
N GLN A 69 6.65 19.78 8.36
CA GLN A 69 5.36 20.30 7.88
C GLN A 69 5.45 21.78 7.55
N GLU A 70 6.24 22.55 8.33
CA GLU A 70 6.47 23.96 8.11
C GLU A 70 7.08 24.24 6.74
N ASP A 71 8.09 23.47 6.32
CA ASP A 71 8.72 23.60 5.00
C ASP A 71 7.72 23.37 3.87
N ILE A 72 6.81 22.39 4.05
CA ILE A 72 5.75 22.11 3.09
C ILE A 72 4.73 23.24 3.05
N ASN A 73 4.32 23.78 4.21
CA ASN A 73 3.41 24.93 4.27
C ASN A 73 3.99 26.12 3.49
N HIS A 74 5.24 26.46 3.73
CA HIS A 74 5.91 27.58 3.03
C HIS A 74 6.05 27.30 1.53
N ALA A 75 6.42 26.07 1.14
CA ALA A 75 6.55 25.71 -0.27
C ALA A 75 5.22 25.78 -1.04
N MET A 76 4.09 25.47 -0.37
CA MET A 76 2.76 25.42 -0.99
C MET A 76 2.02 26.75 -0.91
N TYR A 77 2.17 27.51 0.17
CA TYR A 77 1.36 28.68 0.47
C TYR A 77 2.16 30.00 0.49
N GLY A 78 3.50 29.94 0.47
CA GLY A 78 4.35 31.15 0.55
C GLY A 78 4.05 31.97 1.80
N ASP A 79 3.76 33.25 1.62
CA ASP A 79 3.50 34.19 2.71
C ASP A 79 2.24 33.89 3.53
N PHE A 80 1.37 32.98 3.05
CA PHE A 80 0.14 32.58 3.74
C PHE A 80 0.31 31.32 4.58
N ALA A 81 1.53 30.78 4.72
CA ALA A 81 1.80 29.51 5.39
C ALA A 81 1.26 29.45 6.83
N ASP A 82 1.39 30.54 7.58
CA ASP A 82 0.94 30.64 8.98
C ASP A 82 -0.56 30.86 9.16
N MET A 83 -1.27 31.15 8.06
CA MET A 83 -2.70 31.49 8.08
C MET A 83 -3.59 30.33 7.60
N LEU A 84 -3.01 29.32 6.95
CA LEU A 84 -3.73 28.22 6.33
C LEU A 84 -3.50 26.91 7.09
N PRO A 85 -4.42 25.95 6.98
CA PRO A 85 -4.23 24.61 7.55
C PRO A 85 -3.00 23.91 6.99
N ALA A 86 -2.50 22.88 7.68
CA ALA A 86 -1.36 22.09 7.23
C ALA A 86 -1.51 21.65 5.77
N ALA A 87 -0.55 22.05 4.94
CA ALA A 87 -0.54 21.81 3.51
C ALA A 87 -0.35 20.33 3.19
N ASP A 88 -0.96 19.90 2.09
CA ASP A 88 -0.72 18.62 1.47
C ASP A 88 -0.23 18.77 0.02
N TYR A 89 0.24 17.68 -0.57
CA TYR A 89 0.69 17.65 -1.95
C TYR A 89 0.48 16.29 -2.61
N SER A 90 0.40 16.30 -3.94
CA SER A 90 0.37 15.09 -4.75
C SER A 90 1.17 15.32 -6.04
N PHE A 91 2.14 14.45 -6.31
CA PHE A 91 2.96 14.48 -7.51
C PHE A 91 2.94 13.14 -8.24
N SER A 92 3.02 13.21 -9.55
CA SER A 92 3.14 12.01 -10.37
C SER A 92 3.97 12.29 -11.62
N LYS A 93 4.73 11.28 -12.04
CA LYS A 93 5.52 11.28 -13.29
C LYS A 93 5.34 9.94 -13.99
N VAL A 94 4.80 9.96 -15.17
CA VAL A 94 4.74 8.79 -16.06
C VAL A 94 6.00 8.76 -16.91
N PHE A 95 6.74 7.66 -16.86
CA PHE A 95 7.96 7.43 -17.65
C PHE A 95 7.65 6.70 -18.96
N ASP A 96 6.82 5.65 -18.88
CA ASP A 96 6.37 4.87 -20.02
C ASP A 96 4.92 4.45 -19.80
N LYS A 97 4.00 5.09 -20.51
CA LYS A 97 2.57 4.82 -20.39
C LYS A 97 2.21 3.41 -20.88
N ALA A 98 2.89 2.93 -21.93
CA ALA A 98 2.60 1.61 -22.51
C ALA A 98 3.00 0.47 -21.57
N LYS A 99 4.07 0.66 -20.79
CA LYS A 99 4.54 -0.28 -19.77
C LYS A 99 3.95 -0.02 -18.37
N GLY A 100 3.16 1.05 -18.21
CA GLY A 100 2.64 1.44 -16.91
C GLY A 100 3.71 1.89 -15.91
N CYS A 101 4.88 2.34 -16.39
CA CYS A 101 5.99 2.79 -15.57
C CYS A 101 5.75 4.22 -15.10
N ALA A 102 5.61 4.40 -13.79
CA ALA A 102 5.39 5.71 -13.18
C ALA A 102 6.01 5.75 -11.77
N ALA A 103 6.37 6.96 -11.34
CA ALA A 103 6.61 7.26 -9.94
C ALA A 103 5.65 8.35 -9.47
N TYR A 104 5.20 8.27 -8.21
CA TYR A 104 4.25 9.21 -7.66
C TYR A 104 4.27 9.23 -6.14
N THR A 105 3.76 10.33 -5.59
CA THR A 105 3.48 10.41 -4.15
C THR A 105 2.07 9.91 -3.87
N PHE A 106 1.89 9.24 -2.74
CA PHE A 106 0.60 8.68 -2.36
C PHE A 106 0.34 8.86 -0.87
N CYS A 107 -0.95 8.99 -0.51
CA CYS A 107 -1.40 9.07 0.88
C CYS A 107 -0.51 9.98 1.74
N MET A 108 -0.34 11.25 1.30
CA MET A 108 0.37 12.27 2.06
C MET A 108 -0.36 12.52 3.37
N CYS A 109 0.39 12.57 4.46
CA CYS A 109 -0.09 12.72 5.83
C CYS A 109 0.46 14.04 6.40
N PRO A 110 -0.29 15.15 6.30
CA PRO A 110 0.09 16.43 6.90
C PRO A 110 0.17 16.32 8.42
N GLY A 111 1.20 16.92 9.03
CA GLY A 111 1.43 16.86 10.48
C GLY A 111 1.38 15.43 11.02
N GLY A 112 1.95 14.47 10.27
CA GLY A 112 1.74 13.05 10.48
C GLY A 112 3.01 12.28 10.83
N TYR A 113 2.81 10.99 11.03
CA TYR A 113 3.82 10.06 11.53
C TYR A 113 3.94 8.89 10.54
N VAL A 114 5.15 8.38 10.37
CA VAL A 114 5.37 7.08 9.74
C VAL A 114 5.12 6.01 10.78
N ILE A 115 4.26 5.05 10.45
CA ILE A 115 3.81 4.00 11.35
C ILE A 115 4.20 2.61 10.87
N ASN A 116 4.30 1.66 11.79
CA ASN A 116 4.49 0.25 11.49
C ASN A 116 3.17 -0.38 11.02
N ALA A 117 3.16 -0.89 9.81
CA ALA A 117 2.04 -1.60 9.19
C ALA A 117 2.35 -3.09 8.93
N SER A 118 3.38 -3.63 9.55
CA SER A 118 3.76 -5.04 9.44
C SER A 118 2.69 -5.94 10.03
N SER A 119 2.32 -6.99 9.34
CA SER A 119 1.32 -7.98 9.78
C SER A 119 1.80 -9.43 9.64
N GLU A 120 3.02 -9.63 9.13
CA GLU A 120 3.64 -10.95 9.02
C GLU A 120 4.97 -10.97 9.78
N PRO A 121 5.38 -12.13 10.34
CA PRO A 121 6.68 -12.28 10.98
C PRO A 121 7.81 -11.95 10.00
N ASP A 122 8.92 -11.45 10.54
CA ASP A 122 10.16 -11.16 9.80
C ASP A 122 9.98 -10.21 8.59
N GLY A 123 8.93 -9.37 8.64
CA GLY A 123 8.64 -8.36 7.63
C GLY A 123 8.55 -6.96 8.23
N THR A 124 9.12 -5.96 7.54
CA THR A 124 8.94 -4.55 7.87
C THR A 124 8.13 -3.86 6.79
N VAL A 125 7.01 -3.27 7.19
CA VAL A 125 6.13 -2.48 6.32
C VAL A 125 5.86 -1.14 6.97
N THR A 126 6.03 -0.06 6.21
CA THR A 126 5.71 1.30 6.64
C THR A 126 4.40 1.78 6.03
N ASN A 127 3.71 2.64 6.75
CA ASN A 127 2.59 3.44 6.26
C ASN A 127 2.65 4.82 6.93
N GLY A 128 1.72 5.72 6.60
CA GLY A 128 1.60 7.04 7.24
C GLY A 128 0.25 7.24 7.89
N MET A 129 0.22 8.07 8.93
CA MET A 129 -1.00 8.49 9.61
C MET A 129 -0.86 9.90 10.13
N SER A 130 -1.95 10.68 10.07
CA SER A 130 -2.08 11.94 10.80
C SER A 130 -3.17 11.82 11.85
N TYR A 131 -2.98 12.46 12.99
CA TYR A 131 -4.09 12.76 13.89
C TYR A 131 -5.04 13.78 13.26
N HIS A 132 -6.24 13.88 13.78
CA HIS A 132 -7.24 14.84 13.28
C HIS A 132 -6.74 16.29 13.29
N ALA A 133 -5.95 16.68 14.30
CA ALA A 133 -5.39 18.03 14.42
C ALA A 133 -4.34 18.35 13.35
N ARG A 134 -3.68 17.34 12.75
CA ARG A 134 -2.60 17.51 11.76
C ARG A 134 -1.48 18.44 12.24
N ASP A 135 -1.16 18.39 13.54
CA ASP A 135 -0.26 19.29 14.27
C ASP A 135 1.11 18.67 14.58
N GLY A 136 1.41 17.50 14.03
CA GLY A 136 2.73 16.90 14.14
C GLY A 136 3.79 17.73 13.42
N ARG A 137 5.01 17.68 13.96
CA ARG A 137 6.16 18.43 13.40
C ARG A 137 6.49 18.03 11.96
N ASN A 138 6.43 16.72 11.67
CA ASN A 138 6.71 16.19 10.35
C ASN A 138 5.44 16.06 9.51
N ALA A 139 5.62 16.17 8.21
CA ALA A 139 4.72 15.63 7.19
C ALA A 139 5.35 14.39 6.59
N ASN A 140 4.56 13.45 6.09
CA ASN A 140 5.12 12.35 5.31
C ASN A 140 4.23 11.98 4.13
N ALA A 141 4.84 11.42 3.08
CA ALA A 141 4.15 10.83 1.94
C ALA A 141 4.85 9.55 1.50
N ALA A 142 4.10 8.59 0.99
CA ALA A 142 4.70 7.50 0.25
C ALA A 142 5.29 8.03 -1.06
N MET A 143 6.51 7.64 -1.37
CA MET A 143 7.13 7.78 -2.68
C MET A 143 7.18 6.39 -3.32
N LEU A 144 6.49 6.21 -4.42
CA LEU A 144 6.17 4.91 -4.99
C LEU A 144 6.60 4.81 -6.45
N ALA A 145 7.03 3.62 -6.85
CA ALA A 145 7.27 3.23 -8.24
C ALA A 145 6.37 2.05 -8.63
N SER A 146 5.78 2.12 -9.81
CA SER A 146 4.89 1.08 -10.33
C SER A 146 5.66 -0.18 -10.69
N VAL A 147 5.08 -1.33 -10.37
CA VAL A 147 5.57 -2.66 -10.76
C VAL A 147 4.43 -3.53 -11.29
N SER A 148 4.75 -4.46 -12.18
CA SER A 148 3.78 -5.40 -12.73
C SER A 148 4.40 -6.78 -12.88
N PHE A 149 3.57 -7.81 -12.74
CA PHE A 149 3.95 -9.21 -12.84
C PHE A 149 2.95 -9.95 -13.73
N ASP A 150 3.38 -11.05 -14.32
CA ASP A 150 2.57 -11.91 -15.19
C ASP A 150 1.66 -12.87 -14.40
N SER A 151 1.87 -13.01 -13.09
CA SER A 151 1.01 -13.81 -12.21
C SER A 151 0.82 -13.17 -10.84
N PRO A 152 -0.34 -13.40 -10.18
CA PRO A 152 -0.61 -12.94 -8.82
C PRO A 152 0.44 -13.43 -7.80
N GLN A 153 0.86 -14.70 -7.92
CA GLN A 153 1.83 -15.32 -7.01
C GLN A 153 3.17 -14.57 -7.05
N LYS A 154 3.70 -14.26 -8.26
CA LYS A 154 4.95 -13.50 -8.38
C LYS A 154 4.85 -12.11 -7.74
N GLY A 155 3.70 -11.45 -7.84
CA GLY A 155 3.46 -10.16 -7.18
C GLY A 155 3.48 -10.28 -5.65
N LEU A 156 2.81 -11.29 -5.10
CA LEU A 156 2.81 -11.58 -3.66
C LEU A 156 4.23 -11.90 -3.14
N ASP A 157 4.95 -12.76 -3.86
CA ASP A 157 6.31 -13.16 -3.48
C ASP A 157 7.28 -11.97 -3.53
N PHE A 158 7.11 -11.08 -4.51
CA PHE A 158 7.89 -9.86 -4.60
C PHE A 158 7.67 -8.94 -3.40
N GLN A 159 6.42 -8.70 -3.00
CA GLN A 159 6.10 -7.93 -1.79
C GLN A 159 6.72 -8.57 -0.55
N CYS A 160 6.53 -9.89 -0.34
CA CYS A 160 7.11 -10.62 0.79
C CYS A 160 8.63 -10.48 0.83
N LYS A 161 9.30 -10.65 -0.32
CA LYS A 161 10.75 -10.54 -0.42
C LYS A 161 11.26 -9.14 -0.05
N LEU A 162 10.59 -8.08 -0.49
CA LEU A 162 10.94 -6.71 -0.12
C LEU A 162 10.79 -6.47 1.38
N GLU A 163 9.69 -6.92 1.98
CA GLU A 163 9.40 -6.75 3.41
C GLU A 163 10.41 -7.50 4.29
N GLN A 164 10.76 -8.74 3.90
CA GLN A 164 11.80 -9.52 4.59
C GLN A 164 13.20 -8.92 4.39
N THR A 165 13.48 -8.35 3.22
CA THR A 165 14.74 -7.64 2.98
C THR A 165 14.82 -6.39 3.84
N ALA A 166 13.74 -5.62 3.95
CA ALA A 166 13.65 -4.47 4.83
C ALA A 166 13.88 -4.85 6.31
N PHE A 167 13.25 -5.93 6.78
CA PHE A 167 13.42 -6.43 8.15
C PHE A 167 14.89 -6.79 8.45
N ARG A 168 15.55 -7.48 7.52
CA ARG A 168 16.96 -7.87 7.68
C ARG A 168 17.91 -6.66 7.66
N LEU A 169 17.75 -5.76 6.69
CA LEU A 169 18.57 -4.56 6.56
C LEU A 169 18.36 -3.58 7.74
N GLY A 170 17.14 -3.50 8.24
CA GLY A 170 16.77 -2.71 9.40
C GLY A 170 17.09 -3.36 10.75
N ASN A 171 17.62 -4.58 10.77
CA ASN A 171 17.87 -5.35 12.00
C ASN A 171 16.64 -5.40 12.93
N GLY A 172 15.48 -5.68 12.34
CA GLY A 172 14.18 -5.71 13.02
C GLY A 172 13.51 -4.34 13.19
N LYS A 173 14.19 -3.24 12.85
CA LYS A 173 13.64 -1.88 12.72
C LYS A 173 13.29 -1.58 11.26
N ALA A 174 12.87 -0.36 10.95
CA ALA A 174 12.73 0.05 9.56
C ALA A 174 14.07 0.54 8.98
N PRO A 175 14.46 0.09 7.77
CA PRO A 175 15.59 0.66 7.07
C PRO A 175 15.33 2.13 6.75
N ALA A 176 16.38 2.97 6.91
CA ALA A 176 16.30 4.39 6.67
C ALA A 176 17.50 4.93 5.88
N SER A 177 17.27 6.03 5.19
CA SER A 177 18.30 6.81 4.49
C SER A 177 17.90 8.30 4.48
N LEU A 178 18.86 9.18 4.28
CA LEU A 178 18.58 10.55 3.89
C LEU A 178 18.37 10.64 2.38
N LEU A 179 17.51 11.54 1.95
CA LEU A 179 17.23 11.77 0.53
C LEU A 179 18.51 12.01 -0.30
N LYS A 180 19.40 12.87 0.18
CA LYS A 180 20.67 13.19 -0.52
C LYS A 180 21.54 11.95 -0.70
N ASP A 181 21.64 11.10 0.34
CA ASP A 181 22.52 9.93 0.32
C ASP A 181 21.95 8.86 -0.60
N PHE A 182 20.62 8.62 -0.57
CA PHE A 182 19.97 7.72 -1.52
C PHE A 182 20.16 8.16 -2.98
N LEU A 183 20.07 9.47 -3.27
CA LEU A 183 20.27 9.99 -4.63
C LEU A 183 21.72 9.83 -5.12
N ASN A 184 22.69 9.90 -4.21
CA ASN A 184 24.12 9.81 -4.50
C ASN A 184 24.72 8.40 -4.38
N ASP A 185 23.88 7.36 -4.13
CA ASP A 185 24.32 5.98 -3.88
C ASP A 185 25.21 5.84 -2.63
N ASP A 186 24.99 6.71 -1.62
CA ASP A 186 25.70 6.69 -0.36
C ASP A 186 24.86 6.08 0.78
N THR A 187 25.53 5.65 1.84
CA THR A 187 24.89 5.20 3.08
C THR A 187 24.93 6.31 4.12
N SER A 188 23.74 6.66 4.64
CA SER A 188 23.61 7.69 5.70
C SER A 188 24.22 7.23 7.01
N LYS A 189 24.75 8.17 7.79
CA LYS A 189 25.43 7.90 9.07
C LYS A 189 24.76 8.59 10.28
N SER A 190 24.03 9.66 10.03
CA SER A 190 23.34 10.43 11.08
C SER A 190 22.17 11.20 10.50
N PHE A 191 21.10 11.35 11.29
CA PHE A 191 19.99 12.24 10.95
C PHE A 191 20.39 13.70 11.16
N GLY A 192 19.93 14.56 10.26
CA GLY A 192 20.01 16.03 10.39
C GLY A 192 18.96 16.57 11.38
N HIS A 193 18.35 17.71 11.02
CA HIS A 193 17.31 18.36 11.81
C HIS A 193 15.95 17.66 11.71
N ILE A 194 15.70 16.89 10.65
CA ILE A 194 14.52 16.01 10.52
C ILE A 194 14.83 14.69 11.20
N LYS A 195 13.97 14.28 12.12
CA LYS A 195 14.08 13.00 12.83
C LYS A 195 12.94 12.08 12.40
N PRO A 196 13.22 10.78 12.16
CA PRO A 196 12.17 9.82 11.80
C PRO A 196 11.16 9.67 12.94
N THR A 197 9.90 9.46 12.56
CA THR A 197 8.80 9.25 13.51
C THR A 197 8.43 7.78 13.69
N PHE A 198 8.99 6.88 12.89
CA PHE A 198 8.69 5.45 12.93
C PHE A 198 9.08 4.80 14.27
N LEU A 199 8.13 4.08 14.88
CA LEU A 199 8.37 3.23 16.05
C LEU A 199 8.31 1.74 15.64
N PRO A 200 9.23 0.91 16.12
CA PRO A 200 10.18 1.03 17.23
C PRO A 200 11.54 1.69 16.89
N GLY A 201 11.65 2.37 15.77
CA GLY A 201 12.87 3.07 15.36
C GLY A 201 13.41 2.60 14.02
N THR A 202 14.44 3.28 13.57
CA THR A 202 15.03 3.07 12.24
C THR A 202 16.49 2.64 12.34
N GLU A 203 17.01 2.03 11.27
CA GLU A 203 18.42 1.65 11.12
C GLU A 203 18.91 2.12 9.75
N PHE A 204 20.08 2.76 9.70
CA PHE A 204 20.68 3.14 8.43
C PHE A 204 21.19 1.93 7.67
N CYS A 205 20.91 1.89 6.39
CA CYS A 205 21.44 0.89 5.47
C CYS A 205 21.68 1.50 4.09
N ASP A 206 22.33 0.75 3.21
CA ASP A 206 22.36 1.07 1.80
C ASP A 206 20.98 0.86 1.18
N PHE A 207 20.24 1.95 1.02
CA PHE A 207 18.88 1.95 0.50
C PHE A 207 18.76 1.47 -0.95
N ASN A 208 19.88 1.50 -1.70
CA ASN A 208 19.92 0.97 -3.07
C ASN A 208 19.88 -0.55 -3.10
N THR A 209 20.21 -1.23 -1.99
CA THR A 209 20.10 -2.70 -1.87
C THR A 209 18.70 -3.15 -1.49
N LEU A 210 17.82 -2.23 -1.06
CA LEU A 210 16.45 -2.53 -0.65
C LEU A 210 15.55 -2.91 -1.84
N PHE A 211 15.73 -2.25 -2.99
CA PHE A 211 14.92 -2.42 -4.18
C PHE A 211 15.72 -2.97 -5.37
N PRO A 212 15.06 -3.65 -6.33
CA PRO A 212 15.65 -3.87 -7.64
C PRO A 212 16.06 -2.56 -8.30
N LYS A 213 17.17 -2.57 -9.06
CA LYS A 213 17.72 -1.35 -9.69
C LYS A 213 16.68 -0.56 -10.49
N SER A 214 15.83 -1.23 -11.27
CA SER A 214 14.78 -0.56 -12.05
C SER A 214 13.78 0.22 -11.18
N VAL A 215 13.47 -0.26 -9.99
CA VAL A 215 12.60 0.42 -9.03
C VAL A 215 13.34 1.60 -8.40
N SER A 216 14.59 1.42 -7.97
CA SER A 216 15.42 2.49 -7.42
C SER A 216 15.60 3.63 -8.43
N ASP A 217 15.88 3.32 -9.70
CA ASP A 217 16.06 4.31 -10.76
C ASP A 217 14.78 5.13 -11.01
N MET A 218 13.60 4.48 -11.00
CA MET A 218 12.30 5.19 -11.10
C MET A 218 12.04 6.09 -9.89
N LEU A 219 12.31 5.60 -8.67
CA LEU A 219 12.16 6.37 -7.44
C LEU A 219 13.10 7.60 -7.45
N LYS A 220 14.37 7.43 -7.78
CA LYS A 220 15.35 8.54 -7.87
C LYS A 220 14.93 9.56 -8.91
N THR A 221 14.55 9.13 -10.11
CA THR A 221 14.11 10.04 -11.17
C THR A 221 12.87 10.83 -10.75
N GLY A 222 11.90 10.17 -10.10
CA GLY A 222 10.72 10.83 -9.54
C GLY A 222 11.10 11.86 -8.46
N LEU A 223 11.97 11.49 -7.52
CA LEU A 223 12.44 12.38 -6.45
C LEU A 223 13.14 13.62 -7.00
N ILE A 224 14.01 13.48 -8.00
CA ILE A 224 14.69 14.60 -8.66
C ILE A 224 13.67 15.54 -9.33
N GLU A 225 12.68 14.98 -10.00
CA GLU A 225 11.66 15.77 -10.70
C GLU A 225 10.74 16.53 -9.70
N PHE A 226 10.33 15.87 -8.61
CA PHE A 226 9.48 16.46 -7.57
C PHE A 226 10.27 17.43 -6.69
N GLY A 227 11.56 17.16 -6.46
CA GLY A 227 12.46 17.98 -5.66
C GLY A 227 12.61 19.42 -6.14
N LYS A 228 12.44 19.66 -7.43
CA LYS A 228 12.40 21.02 -8.00
C LYS A 228 11.27 21.88 -7.43
N ARG A 229 10.30 21.28 -6.76
CA ARG A 229 9.11 21.96 -6.21
C ARG A 229 9.13 22.05 -4.69
N ILE A 230 9.51 20.97 -4.00
CA ILE A 230 9.32 20.83 -2.54
C ILE A 230 10.56 20.29 -1.81
N TYR A 231 11.38 19.43 -2.45
CA TYR A 231 12.42 18.65 -1.76
C TYR A 231 13.81 19.26 -1.93
N SER A 232 13.95 20.58 -1.79
CA SER A 232 15.26 21.25 -1.88
C SER A 232 16.20 20.88 -0.74
N ASP A 233 15.67 20.41 0.40
CA ASP A 233 16.45 19.94 1.53
C ASP A 233 16.74 18.44 1.41
N GLY A 234 17.96 18.09 1.04
CA GLY A 234 18.44 16.71 1.00
C GLY A 234 18.41 15.96 2.35
N GLN A 235 17.94 16.60 3.43
CA GLN A 235 17.82 16.03 4.79
C GLN A 235 16.50 15.29 5.03
N ALA A 236 15.57 15.30 4.06
CA ALA A 236 14.35 14.49 4.15
C ALA A 236 14.71 13.03 4.46
N VAL A 237 13.94 12.41 5.37
CA VAL A 237 14.19 11.05 5.85
C VAL A 237 13.34 10.07 5.05
N LEU A 238 13.98 9.09 4.45
CA LEU A 238 13.35 7.95 3.77
C LEU A 238 13.28 6.77 4.74
N THR A 239 12.10 6.17 4.88
CA THR A 239 11.85 5.01 5.77
C THR A 239 11.11 3.92 5.00
N GLY A 240 11.74 2.77 4.87
CA GLY A 240 11.23 1.66 4.03
C GLY A 240 10.72 0.47 4.84
N VAL A 241 9.93 -0.36 4.22
CA VAL A 241 9.43 -0.35 2.85
C VAL A 241 7.91 -0.18 2.84
N GLU A 242 7.37 0.56 1.89
CA GLU A 242 5.93 0.61 1.64
C GLU A 242 5.60 -0.28 0.43
N THR A 243 4.95 -1.41 0.68
CA THR A 243 4.66 -2.46 -0.32
C THR A 243 3.17 -2.71 -0.48
N ARG A 244 2.35 -2.25 0.47
CA ARG A 244 0.92 -2.60 0.54
C ARG A 244 0.02 -1.46 0.08
N THR A 245 0.40 -0.80 -1.01
CA THR A 245 -0.37 0.30 -1.61
C THR A 245 -1.63 -0.18 -2.31
N SER A 246 -1.61 -1.39 -2.87
CA SER A 246 -2.78 -2.07 -3.42
C SER A 246 -2.51 -3.57 -3.55
N ALA A 247 -3.59 -4.35 -3.67
CA ALA A 247 -3.49 -5.80 -3.90
C ALA A 247 -2.77 -6.10 -5.22
N PRO A 248 -1.85 -7.08 -5.27
CA PRO A 248 -1.14 -7.48 -6.49
C PRO A 248 -1.98 -8.37 -7.40
N LEU A 249 -3.24 -8.53 -7.07
CA LEU A 249 -4.19 -9.37 -7.78
C LEU A 249 -5.57 -8.71 -7.87
N ARG A 250 -6.39 -9.25 -8.77
CA ARG A 250 -7.80 -8.92 -8.89
C ARG A 250 -8.62 -10.20 -9.03
N ILE A 251 -9.57 -10.40 -8.14
CA ILE A 251 -10.57 -11.48 -8.26
C ILE A 251 -11.62 -10.98 -9.25
N LEU A 252 -11.71 -11.60 -10.44
CA LEU A 252 -12.56 -11.10 -11.49
C LEU A 252 -14.04 -11.20 -11.12
N ARG A 253 -14.77 -10.11 -11.36
CA ARG A 253 -16.22 -10.03 -11.14
C ARG A 253 -16.91 -9.39 -12.34
N ASN A 254 -18.16 -9.72 -12.54
CA ASN A 254 -19.00 -9.08 -13.55
C ASN A 254 -19.19 -7.60 -13.20
N PRO A 255 -18.98 -6.65 -14.12
CA PRO A 255 -19.05 -5.21 -13.83
C PRO A 255 -20.48 -4.71 -13.53
N GLN A 256 -21.52 -5.42 -13.95
CA GLN A 256 -22.91 -5.07 -13.70
C GLN A 256 -23.44 -5.69 -12.39
N THR A 257 -23.25 -7.00 -12.23
CA THR A 257 -23.77 -7.73 -11.07
C THR A 257 -22.85 -7.73 -9.87
N LEU A 258 -21.57 -7.35 -10.05
CA LEU A 258 -20.47 -7.40 -9.06
C LEU A 258 -20.19 -8.80 -8.48
N GLU A 259 -20.81 -9.83 -9.02
CA GLU A 259 -20.61 -11.22 -8.66
C GLU A 259 -19.33 -11.76 -9.31
N SER A 260 -18.62 -12.66 -8.63
CA SER A 260 -17.39 -13.29 -9.15
C SER A 260 -17.66 -14.01 -10.47
N VAL A 261 -16.76 -13.86 -11.43
CA VAL A 261 -16.86 -14.57 -12.71
C VAL A 261 -16.68 -16.07 -12.47
N GLY A 262 -17.66 -16.86 -12.84
CA GLY A 262 -17.65 -18.32 -12.71
C GLY A 262 -17.96 -18.83 -11.29
N CYS A 263 -18.44 -17.95 -10.38
CA CYS A 263 -18.87 -18.38 -9.04
C CYS A 263 -20.06 -17.56 -8.56
N ALA A 264 -21.26 -18.11 -8.68
CA ALA A 264 -22.50 -17.47 -8.24
C ALA A 264 -22.51 -17.30 -6.70
N GLY A 265 -23.07 -16.20 -6.21
CA GLY A 265 -23.19 -15.87 -4.78
C GLY A 265 -21.90 -15.37 -4.14
N LEU A 266 -20.75 -15.39 -4.82
CA LEU A 266 -19.49 -14.80 -4.31
C LEU A 266 -19.31 -13.39 -4.85
N TYR A 267 -19.13 -12.41 -3.95
CA TYR A 267 -18.97 -10.98 -4.28
C TYR A 267 -17.60 -10.48 -3.82
N PRO A 268 -16.57 -10.43 -4.70
CA PRO A 268 -15.28 -9.81 -4.39
C PRO A 268 -15.45 -8.31 -4.19
N CYS A 269 -14.97 -7.77 -3.05
CA CYS A 269 -15.22 -6.40 -2.64
C CYS A 269 -13.95 -5.72 -2.10
N GLY A 270 -13.80 -4.45 -2.40
CA GLY A 270 -12.82 -3.56 -1.81
C GLY A 270 -11.38 -3.75 -2.28
N GLU A 271 -10.46 -3.33 -1.44
CA GLU A 271 -9.03 -3.29 -1.74
C GLU A 271 -8.42 -4.67 -1.92
N GLY A 272 -8.76 -5.62 -1.03
CA GLY A 272 -8.25 -6.98 -1.09
C GLY A 272 -8.69 -7.74 -2.34
N ALA A 273 -9.86 -7.41 -2.88
CA ALA A 273 -10.34 -7.98 -4.14
C ALA A 273 -9.78 -7.26 -5.39
N GLY A 274 -9.00 -6.18 -5.21
CA GLY A 274 -8.34 -5.44 -6.28
C GLY A 274 -9.17 -4.33 -6.92
N TYR A 275 -10.27 -3.88 -6.28
CA TYR A 275 -11.20 -2.88 -6.84
C TYR A 275 -11.09 -1.48 -6.25
N SER A 276 -10.38 -1.32 -5.16
CA SER A 276 -10.14 -0.02 -4.53
C SER A 276 -8.69 0.10 -4.06
N GLY A 277 -8.28 1.29 -3.64
CA GLY A 277 -6.92 1.57 -3.15
C GLY A 277 -6.91 2.46 -1.90
N GLY A 278 -8.03 2.58 -1.19
CA GLY A 278 -8.12 3.40 0.01
C GLY A 278 -9.47 3.25 0.72
N ILE A 279 -9.61 3.90 1.88
CA ILE A 279 -10.76 3.76 2.79
C ILE A 279 -12.06 4.16 2.10
N THR A 280 -12.13 5.38 1.54
CA THR A 280 -13.34 5.91 0.90
C THR A 280 -13.75 5.08 -0.31
N SER A 281 -12.80 4.73 -1.18
CA SER A 281 -13.10 3.92 -2.37
C SER A 281 -13.56 2.50 -2.01
N SER A 282 -13.02 1.91 -0.93
CA SER A 282 -13.46 0.60 -0.42
C SER A 282 -14.87 0.66 0.15
N THR A 283 -15.20 1.75 0.87
CA THR A 283 -16.56 1.99 1.39
C THR A 283 -17.58 2.10 0.25
N VAL A 284 -17.27 2.90 -0.78
CA VAL A 284 -18.14 3.06 -1.97
C VAL A 284 -18.32 1.72 -2.69
N ASP A 285 -17.26 0.93 -2.84
CA ASP A 285 -17.35 -0.39 -3.45
C ASP A 285 -18.22 -1.35 -2.63
N GLY A 286 -18.11 -1.30 -1.29
CA GLY A 286 -18.96 -2.06 -0.38
C GLY A 286 -20.45 -1.72 -0.49
N ILE A 287 -20.79 -0.42 -0.60
CA ILE A 287 -22.18 0.03 -0.81
C ILE A 287 -22.70 -0.51 -2.14
N LYS A 288 -21.95 -0.37 -3.24
CA LYS A 288 -22.36 -0.89 -4.56
C LYS A 288 -22.57 -2.39 -4.55
N VAL A 289 -21.72 -3.14 -3.87
CA VAL A 289 -21.89 -4.61 -3.74
C VAL A 289 -23.17 -4.93 -2.97
N ALA A 290 -23.46 -4.21 -1.88
CA ALA A 290 -24.69 -4.41 -1.12
C ALA A 290 -25.96 -4.10 -1.96
N GLU A 291 -25.96 -2.99 -2.71
CA GLU A 291 -27.04 -2.62 -3.63
C GLU A 291 -27.25 -3.70 -4.69
N ALA A 292 -26.19 -4.19 -5.35
CA ALA A 292 -26.29 -5.23 -6.37
C ALA A 292 -26.85 -6.56 -5.81
N ILE A 293 -26.53 -6.89 -4.54
CA ILE A 293 -27.09 -8.08 -3.88
C ILE A 293 -28.59 -7.89 -3.61
N LEU A 294 -29.01 -6.71 -3.16
CA LEU A 294 -30.41 -6.40 -2.86
C LEU A 294 -31.27 -6.41 -4.14
N GLU A 295 -30.81 -5.77 -5.21
CA GLU A 295 -31.52 -5.73 -6.51
C GLU A 295 -31.76 -7.13 -7.10
N ARG A 296 -30.84 -8.08 -6.85
CA ARG A 296 -30.96 -9.43 -7.35
C ARG A 296 -31.93 -10.30 -6.56
N ASN A 297 -32.21 -9.96 -5.32
CA ASN A 297 -33.06 -10.73 -4.41
C ASN A 297 -34.49 -10.15 -4.29
N ILE A 298 -34.80 -9.11 -5.09
CA ILE A 298 -36.14 -8.59 -5.30
C ILE A 298 -36.67 -9.10 -6.64
#